data_5638f24a3b434efaf5bb1bee2c4a8c4d
#
_entry.id   5638f24a3b434efaf5bb1bee2c4a8c4d
#
_cell.length_a   1.000
_cell.length_b   1.000
_cell.length_c   1.000
_cell.angle_alpha   90.00
_cell.angle_beta   90.00
_cell.angle_gamma   90.00
#
_symmetry.space_group_name_H-M   'P 1'
#
loop_
_entity.id
_entity.type
_entity.pdbx_description
1 polymer ?
#
loop_
_entity_poly.entity_id
_entity_poly.type
_entity_poly.pdbx_seq_one_letter_code
_entity_poly.pdbx_strand_id
1 'polypeptide(L)'
;MGKIIGIDLGTTNSCVAIMEGNTTKVIENSEGARTTPSIIAYQEDGEVLVGASAKRQAVTNPRNTVYASKRLIGRKFTEKEVQKDIELMPFKIAAADNGDAWIEVRGKKMAPPQVSAEVLRKMKKTAEDYLGEEVTDCLLYTSPSPRDRTRSRMPSSA
;
A
#
# COMPACT_ATOMS: atom_id res chain seq x y z
N MET A 1 21.31 -14.59 10.86
CA MET A 1 21.03 -13.16 10.98
C MET A 1 20.06 -12.72 9.89
N GLY A 2 19.00 -12.04 10.24
CA GLY A 2 18.01 -11.58 9.29
C GLY A 2 18.50 -10.46 8.41
N LYS A 3 17.84 -10.26 7.29
CA LYS A 3 18.18 -9.21 6.35
C LYS A 3 17.32 -7.97 6.61
N ILE A 4 17.88 -6.82 6.26
CA ILE A 4 17.19 -5.54 6.31
C ILE A 4 16.79 -5.17 4.90
N ILE A 5 15.53 -4.83 4.72
CA ILE A 5 15.02 -4.36 3.42
C ILE A 5 14.48 -2.94 3.57
N GLY A 6 14.43 -2.23 2.45
CA GLY A 6 13.77 -0.94 2.37
C GLY A 6 12.53 -1.05 1.51
N ILE A 7 11.42 -0.51 1.99
CA ILE A 7 10.18 -0.47 1.23
C ILE A 7 9.80 0.99 1.02
N ASP A 8 9.55 1.36 -0.23
CA ASP A 8 8.96 2.64 -0.56
C ASP A 8 7.47 2.41 -0.86
N LEU A 9 6.63 2.83 0.06
CA LEU A 9 5.18 2.68 -0.06
C LEU A 9 4.61 3.95 -0.70
N GLY A 10 4.44 3.90 -2.02
CA GLY A 10 3.89 5.03 -2.76
C GLY A 10 2.37 4.95 -2.88
N THR A 11 1.76 6.07 -3.27
CA THR A 11 0.32 6.14 -3.47
C THR A 11 -0.12 5.26 -4.65
N THR A 12 0.66 5.25 -5.71
CA THR A 12 0.34 4.52 -6.94
C THR A 12 1.10 3.21 -7.06
N ASN A 13 2.39 3.25 -6.76
CA ASN A 13 3.26 2.08 -6.86
C ASN A 13 4.17 2.00 -5.65
N SER A 14 4.55 0.77 -5.32
CA SER A 14 5.49 0.51 -4.23
C SER A 14 6.65 -0.31 -4.76
N CYS A 15 7.78 -0.23 -4.09
CA CYS A 15 8.94 -1.05 -4.44
C CYS A 15 9.68 -1.48 -3.19
N VAL A 16 10.52 -2.50 -3.34
CA VAL A 16 11.33 -3.01 -2.25
C VAL A 16 12.78 -3.12 -2.74
N ALA A 17 13.72 -2.79 -1.86
CA ALA A 17 15.14 -2.81 -2.18
C ALA A 17 15.93 -3.45 -1.06
N ILE A 18 17.09 -3.99 -1.43
CA ILE A 18 18.05 -4.53 -0.48
C ILE A 18 19.39 -3.84 -0.68
N MET A 19 20.25 -3.97 0.32
CA MET A 19 21.64 -3.54 0.19
C MET A 19 22.48 -4.71 -0.30
N GLU A 20 23.24 -4.46 -1.37
CA GLU A 20 24.25 -5.42 -1.84
C GLU A 20 25.59 -4.69 -1.81
N GLY A 21 26.42 -5.03 -0.82
CA GLY A 21 27.65 -4.28 -0.60
C GLY A 21 27.32 -2.84 -0.22
N ASN A 22 27.81 -1.89 -1.00
CA ASN A 22 27.57 -0.47 -0.77
C ASN A 22 26.49 0.11 -1.68
N THR A 23 25.78 -0.76 -2.43
CA THR A 23 24.77 -0.28 -3.36
C THR A 23 23.39 -0.81 -3.00
N THR A 24 22.38 -0.07 -3.40
CA THR A 24 20.99 -0.45 -3.21
C THR A 24 20.49 -1.13 -4.47
N LYS A 25 19.84 -2.26 -4.32
CA LYS A 25 19.25 -2.98 -5.45
C LYS A 25 17.75 -3.10 -5.26
N VAL A 26 16.99 -2.62 -6.24
CA VAL A 26 15.53 -2.79 -6.26
C VAL A 26 15.22 -4.21 -6.73
N ILE A 27 14.38 -4.92 -5.98
CA ILE A 27 14.05 -6.31 -6.26
C ILE A 27 12.84 -6.38 -7.18
N GLU A 28 12.93 -7.28 -8.16
CA GLU A 28 11.79 -7.59 -9.02
C GLU A 28 10.78 -8.46 -8.26
N ASN A 29 9.50 -8.21 -8.51
CA ASN A 29 8.44 -9.03 -7.94
C ASN A 29 8.24 -10.32 -8.74
N SER A 30 7.26 -11.12 -8.34
CA SER A 30 6.99 -12.41 -9.01
C SER A 30 6.60 -12.27 -10.48
N GLU A 31 6.24 -11.07 -10.91
CA GLU A 31 5.85 -10.81 -12.29
C GLU A 31 6.98 -10.16 -13.11
N GLY A 32 8.18 -10.07 -12.52
CA GLY A 32 9.34 -9.51 -13.20
C GLY A 32 9.39 -7.99 -13.22
N ALA A 33 8.56 -7.32 -12.44
CA ALA A 33 8.53 -5.87 -12.41
C ALA A 33 9.21 -5.34 -11.15
N ARG A 34 9.85 -4.20 -11.25
CA ARG A 34 10.54 -3.55 -10.12
C ARG A 34 9.60 -2.77 -9.22
N THR A 35 8.41 -2.45 -9.71
CA THR A 35 7.40 -1.79 -8.91
C THR A 35 6.15 -2.66 -8.84
N THR A 36 5.42 -2.53 -7.75
CA THR A 36 4.16 -3.23 -7.54
C THR A 36 3.08 -2.18 -7.38
N PRO A 37 2.01 -2.25 -8.18
CA PRO A 37 0.91 -1.31 -7.99
C PRO A 37 0.37 -1.39 -6.57
N SER A 38 0.13 -0.23 -5.96
CA SER A 38 -0.41 -0.14 -4.60
C SER A 38 -1.92 -0.32 -4.64
N ILE A 39 -2.35 -1.47 -5.16
CA ILE A 39 -3.75 -1.82 -5.36
C ILE A 39 -4.03 -3.14 -4.66
N ILE A 40 -5.13 -3.20 -3.92
CA ILE A 40 -5.51 -4.38 -3.16
C ILE A 40 -6.94 -4.77 -3.55
N ALA A 41 -7.16 -6.04 -3.84
CA ALA A 41 -8.48 -6.55 -4.15
C ALA A 41 -8.89 -7.62 -3.15
N TYR A 42 -10.09 -7.50 -2.63
CA TYR A 42 -10.66 -8.43 -1.67
C TYR A 42 -11.65 -9.33 -2.39
N GLN A 43 -11.32 -10.61 -2.49
CA GLN A 43 -12.13 -11.58 -3.21
C GLN A 43 -13.26 -12.14 -2.35
N GLU A 44 -14.23 -12.76 -2.99
CA GLU A 44 -15.38 -13.36 -2.30
C GLU A 44 -14.96 -14.48 -1.35
N ASP A 45 -13.98 -15.24 -1.72
CA ASP A 45 -13.48 -16.37 -0.93
C ASP A 45 -12.57 -15.97 0.22
N GLY A 46 -12.37 -14.66 0.41
CA GLY A 46 -11.51 -14.15 1.44
C GLY A 46 -10.05 -13.94 1.02
N GLU A 47 -9.72 -14.32 -0.21
CA GLU A 47 -8.38 -14.10 -0.73
C GLU A 47 -8.13 -12.62 -0.97
N VAL A 48 -6.90 -12.18 -0.70
CA VAL A 48 -6.49 -10.80 -0.91
C VAL A 48 -5.43 -10.78 -2.00
N LEU A 49 -5.70 -10.06 -3.07
CA LEU A 49 -4.76 -9.87 -4.16
C LEU A 49 -4.09 -8.50 -4.01
N VAL A 50 -2.81 -8.43 -4.32
CA VAL A 50 -2.06 -7.18 -4.23
C VAL A 50 -1.23 -6.99 -5.50
N GLY A 51 -1.22 -5.78 -6.02
CA GLY A 51 -0.39 -5.43 -7.15
C GLY A 51 -1.06 -5.66 -8.50
N ALA A 52 -0.33 -6.18 -9.47
CA ALA A 52 -0.80 -6.33 -10.84
C ALA A 52 -2.04 -7.22 -10.93
N SER A 53 -2.10 -8.29 -10.14
CA SER A 53 -3.27 -9.18 -10.14
C SER A 53 -4.52 -8.45 -9.67
N ALA A 54 -4.39 -7.60 -8.63
CA ALA A 54 -5.49 -6.78 -8.17
C ALA A 54 -5.91 -5.78 -9.24
N LYS A 55 -4.95 -5.17 -9.91
CA LYS A 55 -5.22 -4.20 -10.95
C LYS A 55 -5.98 -4.82 -12.13
N ARG A 56 -5.58 -6.02 -12.54
CA ARG A 56 -6.22 -6.69 -13.69
C ARG A 56 -7.70 -7.00 -13.45
N GLN A 57 -8.10 -7.34 -12.23
CA GLN A 57 -9.48 -7.67 -11.92
C GLN A 57 -10.30 -6.46 -11.44
N ALA A 58 -9.70 -5.28 -11.39
CA ALA A 58 -10.40 -4.07 -10.92
C ALA A 58 -11.66 -3.77 -11.73
N VAL A 59 -11.64 -4.05 -13.02
CA VAL A 59 -12.78 -3.80 -13.90
C VAL A 59 -13.99 -4.66 -13.50
N THR A 60 -13.74 -5.89 -13.06
CA THR A 60 -14.82 -6.83 -12.70
C THR A 60 -15.21 -6.76 -11.24
N ASN A 61 -14.35 -6.16 -10.39
CA ASN A 61 -14.60 -6.09 -8.95
C ASN A 61 -14.25 -4.72 -8.39
N PRO A 62 -14.78 -3.63 -8.97
CA PRO A 62 -14.34 -2.28 -8.59
C PRO A 62 -14.67 -1.89 -7.15
N ARG A 63 -15.79 -2.38 -6.62
CA ARG A 63 -16.21 -2.01 -5.27
C ARG A 63 -15.32 -2.58 -4.17
N ASN A 64 -14.59 -3.62 -4.47
CA ASN A 64 -13.74 -4.30 -3.50
C ASN A 64 -12.28 -4.27 -3.90
N THR A 65 -11.92 -3.35 -4.79
CA THR A 65 -10.55 -3.11 -5.22
C THR A 65 -10.16 -1.71 -4.76
N VAL A 66 -9.21 -1.64 -3.85
CA VAL A 66 -8.83 -0.41 -3.17
C VAL A 66 -7.48 0.07 -3.70
N TYR A 67 -7.41 1.34 -4.02
CA TYR A 67 -6.15 1.98 -4.41
C TYR A 67 -6.10 3.37 -3.79
N ALA A 68 -4.92 3.95 -3.76
CA ALA A 68 -4.71 5.29 -3.22
C ALA A 68 -5.20 5.43 -1.75
N SER A 69 -5.16 4.33 -0.99
CA SER A 69 -5.57 4.36 0.42
C SER A 69 -4.70 5.32 1.24
N LYS A 70 -3.48 5.56 0.80
CA LYS A 70 -2.58 6.51 1.45
C LYS A 70 -3.17 7.91 1.56
N ARG A 71 -4.03 8.28 0.61
CA ARG A 71 -4.69 9.60 0.62
C ARG A 71 -5.66 9.78 1.78
N LEU A 72 -6.12 8.67 2.36
CA LEU A 72 -7.10 8.69 3.45
C LEU A 72 -6.47 8.57 4.83
N ILE A 73 -5.19 8.22 4.89
CA ILE A 73 -4.50 8.04 6.17
C ILE A 73 -4.49 9.37 6.94
N GLY A 74 -4.98 9.33 8.18
CA GLY A 74 -5.01 10.51 9.03
C GLY A 74 -6.07 11.54 8.67
N ARG A 75 -6.98 11.22 7.76
CA ARG A 75 -8.03 12.12 7.32
C ARG A 75 -9.34 11.84 8.05
N LYS A 76 -10.12 12.89 8.24
CA LYS A 76 -11.48 12.77 8.78
C LYS A 76 -12.47 12.63 7.64
N PHE A 77 -13.52 11.88 7.89
CA PHE A 77 -14.55 11.64 6.88
C PHE A 77 -15.16 12.93 6.33
N THR A 78 -15.28 13.94 7.18
CA THR A 78 -15.92 15.20 6.80
C THR A 78 -15.01 16.17 6.03
N GLU A 79 -13.74 15.86 5.85
CA GLU A 79 -12.83 16.74 5.11
C GLU A 79 -13.22 16.81 3.64
N LYS A 80 -13.03 17.98 3.04
CA LYS A 80 -13.39 18.21 1.64
C LYS A 80 -12.72 17.26 0.68
N GLU A 81 -11.44 16.97 0.91
CA GLU A 81 -10.68 16.06 0.06
C GLU A 81 -11.26 14.66 0.12
N VAL A 82 -11.69 14.24 1.29
CA VAL A 82 -12.30 12.92 1.48
C VAL A 82 -13.65 12.88 0.77
N GLN A 83 -14.44 13.95 0.87
CA GLN A 83 -15.74 14.01 0.20
C GLN A 83 -15.59 13.94 -1.33
N LYS A 84 -14.53 14.54 -1.87
CA LYS A 84 -14.21 14.43 -3.30
C LYS A 84 -13.82 12.99 -3.65
N ASP A 85 -13.02 12.36 -2.80
CA ASP A 85 -12.60 10.98 -3.04
C ASP A 85 -13.79 10.02 -3.03
N ILE A 86 -14.79 10.27 -2.19
CA ILE A 86 -16.01 9.46 -2.14
C ILE A 86 -16.71 9.46 -3.51
N GLU A 87 -16.73 10.61 -4.18
CA GLU A 87 -17.35 10.72 -5.50
C GLU A 87 -16.53 10.08 -6.60
N LEU A 88 -15.21 10.06 -6.46
CA LEU A 88 -14.29 9.59 -7.49
C LEU A 88 -13.95 8.10 -7.38
N MET A 89 -13.92 7.57 -6.17
CA MET A 89 -13.47 6.19 -5.96
C MET A 89 -14.60 5.20 -6.13
N PRO A 90 -14.34 4.08 -6.80
CA PRO A 90 -15.37 3.04 -6.97
C PRO A 90 -15.65 2.24 -5.70
N PHE A 91 -14.70 2.19 -4.78
CA PHE A 91 -14.90 1.53 -3.48
C PHE A 91 -15.53 2.51 -2.49
N LYS A 92 -16.14 1.97 -1.45
CA LYS A 92 -16.86 2.78 -0.47
C LYS A 92 -15.93 3.32 0.60
N ILE A 93 -16.05 4.62 0.87
CA ILE A 93 -15.37 5.28 1.99
C ILE A 93 -16.45 5.56 3.03
N ALA A 94 -16.19 5.18 4.27
CA ALA A 94 -17.16 5.30 5.35
C ALA A 94 -16.53 5.99 6.56
N ALA A 95 -17.38 6.51 7.44
CA ALA A 95 -16.92 7.10 8.68
C ALA A 95 -16.72 6.02 9.72
N ALA A 96 -15.59 6.06 10.40
CA ALA A 96 -15.36 5.23 11.58
C ALA A 96 -16.07 5.85 12.79
N ASP A 97 -16.13 5.13 13.88
CA ASP A 97 -16.78 5.60 15.10
C ASP A 97 -16.17 6.90 15.62
N ASN A 98 -14.87 7.08 15.42
CA ASN A 98 -14.16 8.29 15.83
C ASN A 98 -14.18 9.41 14.78
N GLY A 99 -14.88 9.21 13.66
CA GLY A 99 -14.99 10.19 12.60
C GLY A 99 -13.89 10.12 11.53
N ASP A 100 -12.97 9.18 11.63
CA ASP A 100 -11.94 9.02 10.61
C ASP A 100 -12.52 8.46 9.32
N ALA A 101 -11.83 8.76 8.19
CA ALA A 101 -12.19 8.18 6.90
C ALA A 101 -11.66 6.75 6.84
N TRP A 102 -12.54 5.79 6.75
CA TRP A 102 -12.21 4.38 6.63
C TRP A 102 -12.73 3.84 5.31
N ILE A 103 -12.30 2.67 4.95
CA ILE A 103 -12.68 2.01 3.69
C ILE A 103 -13.57 0.83 4.03
N GLU A 104 -14.66 0.69 3.29
CA GLU A 104 -15.57 -0.44 3.49
C GLU A 104 -15.52 -1.36 2.27
N VAL A 105 -15.11 -2.61 2.50
CA VAL A 105 -15.09 -3.65 1.48
C VAL A 105 -15.74 -4.91 2.03
N ARG A 106 -16.51 -5.57 1.21
CA ARG A 106 -17.21 -6.80 1.60
C ARG A 106 -17.99 -6.64 2.92
N GLY A 107 -18.54 -5.45 3.14
CA GLY A 107 -19.30 -5.15 4.35
C GLY A 107 -18.48 -4.93 5.60
N LYS A 108 -17.17 -4.87 5.49
CA LYS A 108 -16.27 -4.63 6.63
C LYS A 108 -15.58 -3.28 6.49
N LYS A 109 -15.55 -2.54 7.58
CA LYS A 109 -14.83 -1.27 7.65
C LYS A 109 -13.39 -1.51 8.06
N MET A 110 -12.46 -0.93 7.32
CA MET A 110 -11.04 -1.07 7.59
C MET A 110 -10.36 0.29 7.61
N ALA A 111 -9.45 0.48 8.55
CA ALA A 111 -8.63 1.69 8.56
C ALA A 111 -7.68 1.68 7.37
N PRO A 112 -7.40 2.85 6.77
CA PRO A 112 -6.45 2.91 5.65
C PRO A 112 -5.09 2.26 5.93
N PRO A 113 -4.49 2.38 7.12
CA PRO A 113 -3.24 1.66 7.41
C PRO A 113 -3.37 0.15 7.33
N GLN A 114 -4.53 -0.41 7.67
CA GLN A 114 -4.75 -1.86 7.56
C GLN A 114 -4.73 -2.31 6.09
N VAL A 115 -5.29 -1.49 5.21
CA VAL A 115 -5.26 -1.76 3.78
C VAL A 115 -3.83 -1.66 3.26
N SER A 116 -3.11 -0.61 3.65
CA SER A 116 -1.72 -0.43 3.25
C SER A 116 -0.82 -1.56 3.74
N ALA A 117 -1.14 -2.16 4.88
CA ALA A 117 -0.38 -3.28 5.41
C ALA A 117 -0.37 -4.49 4.47
N GLU A 118 -1.40 -4.64 3.64
CA GLU A 118 -1.42 -5.72 2.65
C GLU A 118 -0.34 -5.53 1.60
N VAL A 119 -0.09 -4.28 1.20
CA VAL A 119 0.99 -3.96 0.27
C VAL A 119 2.34 -4.27 0.93
N LEU A 120 2.50 -3.91 2.19
CA LEU A 120 3.73 -4.18 2.93
C LEU A 120 4.01 -5.68 3.03
N ARG A 121 2.99 -6.49 3.26
CA ARG A 121 3.14 -7.95 3.29
C ARG A 121 3.61 -8.48 1.95
N LYS A 122 3.06 -7.95 0.87
CA LYS A 122 3.47 -8.35 -0.48
C LYS A 122 4.93 -7.99 -0.73
N MET A 123 5.34 -6.79 -0.31
CA MET A 123 6.73 -6.35 -0.49
C MET A 123 7.69 -7.20 0.34
N LYS A 124 7.32 -7.50 1.58
CA LYS A 124 8.13 -8.35 2.43
C LYS A 124 8.28 -9.75 1.84
N LYS A 125 7.19 -10.33 1.36
CA LYS A 125 7.22 -11.65 0.75
C LYS A 125 8.08 -11.65 -0.52
N THR A 126 7.98 -10.61 -1.32
CA THR A 126 8.82 -10.47 -2.52
C THR A 126 10.30 -10.50 -2.15
N ALA A 127 10.67 -9.79 -1.10
CA ALA A 127 12.05 -9.76 -0.65
C ALA A 127 12.49 -11.12 -0.10
N GLU A 128 11.64 -11.78 0.68
CA GLU A 128 11.96 -13.08 1.23
C GLU A 128 12.14 -14.13 0.15
N ASP A 129 11.29 -14.11 -0.88
CA ASP A 129 11.40 -15.02 -2.00
C ASP A 129 12.70 -14.79 -2.78
N TYR A 130 13.09 -13.54 -2.96
CA TYR A 130 14.32 -13.19 -3.64
C TYR A 130 15.57 -13.62 -2.84
N LEU A 131 15.56 -13.36 -1.54
CA LEU A 131 16.70 -13.62 -0.68
C LEU A 131 16.79 -15.09 -0.25
N GLY A 132 15.68 -15.81 -0.31
CA GLY A 132 15.62 -17.18 0.17
C GLY A 132 15.72 -17.31 1.69
N GLU A 133 15.45 -16.22 2.42
CA GLU A 133 15.48 -16.22 3.87
C GLU A 133 14.49 -15.21 4.45
N GLU A 134 14.19 -15.36 5.73
CA GLU A 134 13.25 -14.49 6.40
C GLU A 134 13.81 -13.08 6.58
N VAL A 135 12.96 -12.09 6.38
CA VAL A 135 13.27 -10.68 6.61
C VAL A 135 12.85 -10.33 8.03
N THR A 136 13.79 -9.85 8.83
CA THR A 136 13.52 -9.51 10.23
C THR A 136 13.34 -8.01 10.44
N ASP A 137 13.93 -7.18 9.59
CA ASP A 137 13.87 -5.74 9.75
C ASP A 137 13.50 -5.07 8.44
N CYS A 138 12.70 -4.03 8.54
CA CYS A 138 12.19 -3.34 7.38
C CYS A 138 12.27 -1.83 7.62
N LEU A 139 12.93 -1.12 6.72
CA LEU A 139 12.93 0.33 6.71
C LEU A 139 11.80 0.78 5.78
N LEU A 140 10.88 1.53 6.32
CA LEU A 140 9.72 1.97 5.55
C LEU A 140 9.83 3.43 5.17
N TYR A 141 9.76 3.69 3.88
CA TYR A 141 9.67 5.03 3.34
C TYR A 141 8.30 5.21 2.70
N THR A 142 7.69 6.34 2.96
CA THR A 142 6.44 6.68 2.29
C THR A 142 6.68 7.92 1.45
N SER A 143 6.42 7.82 0.15
CA SER A 143 6.54 8.97 -0.73
C SER A 143 5.52 10.02 -0.32
N PRO A 144 5.88 11.31 -0.30
CA PRO A 144 4.90 12.36 -0.02
C PRO A 144 3.81 12.37 -1.08
N SER A 145 2.56 12.48 -0.64
CA SER A 145 1.48 12.71 -1.60
C SER A 145 1.57 14.17 -2.07
N PRO A 146 0.91 14.52 -3.17
CA PRO A 146 0.87 15.93 -3.59
C PRO A 146 0.34 16.86 -2.52
N ARG A 147 -0.45 16.37 -1.59
CA ARG A 147 -0.99 17.17 -0.48
C ARG A 147 0.03 17.42 0.62
N ASP A 148 1.07 16.58 0.70
CA ASP A 148 2.07 16.63 1.76
C ASP A 148 3.41 17.16 1.28
N ARG A 149 3.41 17.99 0.27
CA ARG A 149 4.65 18.50 -0.34
C ARG A 149 5.55 19.24 0.63
N THR A 150 4.96 19.87 1.64
CA THR A 150 5.72 20.57 2.65
C THR A 150 6.48 19.62 3.58
N ARG A 151 6.18 18.36 3.52
CA ARG A 151 6.79 17.33 4.37
C ARG A 151 7.74 16.47 3.56
N SER A 152 8.54 17.10 2.78
CA SER A 152 9.43 16.43 1.85
C SER A 152 10.56 15.68 2.50
N ARG A 153 10.86 15.96 3.75
CA ARG A 153 12.00 15.36 4.41
C ARG A 153 11.72 13.94 4.86
N MET A 154 12.59 13.04 4.48
CA MET A 154 12.57 11.67 4.97
C MET A 154 13.55 11.56 6.15
N PRO A 155 13.29 10.69 7.12
CA PRO A 155 14.27 10.45 8.18
C PRO A 155 15.54 9.90 7.58
N SER A 156 16.62 10.63 7.71
CA SER A 156 17.89 10.23 7.10
C SER A 156 18.52 9.03 7.79
N SER A 157 18.17 8.83 9.04
CA SER A 157 18.67 7.72 9.82
C SER A 157 17.85 6.47 9.67
N ALA A 158 16.80 6.58 8.94
CA ALA A 158 15.90 5.45 8.77
C ALA A 158 16.63 4.28 8.15
#